data_f14aa2e5c61f67aad5b72880f565e408
#
_entry.id   f14aa2e5c61f67aad5b72880f565e408
#
_cell.length_a   1.000
_cell.length_b   1.000
_cell.length_c   1.000
_cell.angle_alpha   90.00
_cell.angle_beta   90.00
_cell.angle_gamma   90.00
#
_symmetry.space_group_name_H-M   'P 1'
#
loop_
_entity.id
_entity.type
_entity.pdbx_description
1 polymer ?
#
loop_
_entity_poly.entity_id
_entity_poly.type
_entity_poly.pdbx_seq_one_letter_code
_entity_poly.pdbx_strand_id
1 'polypeptide(L)'
;MIIVFIEIISETVLHVKMELHGEWNYCGGDDLQIHLIQGGRECKTNVIQDPTLGESYWFGLGSCKSTAFHVDNPTMNFKMITTTGDDFCPKFLTIYMNGGAKFKSSQMNHWHDYQENDDLFTANKKT
;
A
#
# COMPACT_ATOMS: atom_id res chain seq x y z
N MET A 1 -19.96 -23.51 -32.39
CA MET A 1 -19.73 -23.25 -30.96
C MET A 1 -18.66 -22.21 -30.81
N ILE A 2 -18.95 -21.15 -30.08
CA ILE A 2 -17.95 -20.09 -29.79
C ILE A 2 -17.40 -20.39 -28.41
N ILE A 3 -16.07 -20.53 -28.33
CA ILE A 3 -15.39 -20.67 -27.05
C ILE A 3 -14.78 -19.32 -26.71
N VAL A 4 -15.24 -18.76 -25.58
CA VAL A 4 -14.71 -17.50 -25.07
C VAL A 4 -13.71 -17.83 -23.97
N PHE A 5 -12.46 -17.41 -24.13
CA PHE A 5 -11.44 -17.50 -23.09
C PHE A 5 -11.37 -16.16 -22.37
N ILE A 6 -11.61 -16.18 -21.07
CA ILE A 6 -11.35 -15.01 -20.23
C ILE A 6 -10.00 -15.23 -19.61
N GLU A 7 -9.05 -14.40 -19.99
CA GLU A 7 -7.71 -14.38 -19.41
C GLU A 7 -7.70 -13.44 -18.21
N ILE A 8 -7.37 -13.97 -17.03
CA ILE A 8 -7.16 -13.17 -15.84
C ILE A 8 -5.66 -12.95 -15.70
N ILE A 9 -5.23 -11.69 -15.82
CA ILE A 9 -3.84 -11.34 -15.70
C ILE A 9 -3.52 -11.07 -14.25
N SER A 10 -2.60 -11.88 -13.70
CA SER A 10 -2.11 -11.74 -12.34
C SER A 10 -0.62 -11.44 -12.37
N GLU A 11 -0.18 -10.51 -11.53
CA GLU A 11 1.23 -10.12 -11.40
C GLU A 11 1.59 -9.97 -9.94
N THR A 12 2.86 -10.21 -9.63
CA THR A 12 3.40 -9.91 -8.30
C THR A 12 3.76 -8.44 -8.18
N VAL A 13 3.78 -7.95 -6.96
CA VAL A 13 4.21 -6.58 -6.66
C VAL A 13 5.72 -6.47 -6.84
N LEU A 14 6.18 -5.39 -7.48
CA LEU A 14 7.60 -5.09 -7.63
C LEU A 14 8.09 -4.08 -6.61
N HIS A 15 7.29 -3.06 -6.32
CA HIS A 15 7.63 -2.03 -5.34
C HIS A 15 6.37 -1.50 -4.66
N VAL A 16 6.50 -1.15 -3.38
CA VAL A 16 5.48 -0.43 -2.62
C VAL A 16 6.15 0.83 -2.06
N LYS A 17 5.57 1.98 -2.35
CA LYS A 17 6.11 3.28 -1.94
C LYS A 17 5.08 4.04 -1.13
N MET A 18 5.49 4.55 0.02
CA MET A 18 4.69 5.48 0.84
C MET A 18 5.37 6.84 0.87
N GLU A 19 4.60 7.89 0.56
CA GLU A 19 5.00 9.28 0.76
C GLU A 19 4.31 9.83 2.01
N LEU A 20 5.06 10.53 2.84
CA LEU A 20 4.55 11.15 4.07
C LEU A 20 4.41 12.66 3.89
N HIS A 21 3.44 13.26 4.61
CA HIS A 21 3.32 14.72 4.65
C HIS A 21 4.54 15.35 5.34
N GLY A 22 5.07 16.41 4.76
CA GLY A 22 6.21 17.12 5.30
C GLY A 22 5.86 18.38 6.07
N GLU A 23 4.64 18.89 5.87
CA GLU A 23 4.19 20.16 6.46
C GLU A 23 3.40 19.99 7.76
N TRP A 24 3.08 18.75 8.16
CA TRP A 24 2.28 18.51 9.36
C TRP A 24 3.16 18.30 10.58
N ASN A 25 2.70 18.84 11.73
CA ASN A 25 3.36 18.62 13.02
C ASN A 25 2.95 17.27 13.63
N TYR A 26 3.77 16.73 14.50
CA TYR A 26 3.49 15.51 15.26
C TYR A 26 3.32 14.25 14.41
N CYS A 27 4.04 14.16 13.30
CA CYS A 27 3.94 13.04 12.37
C CYS A 27 5.23 12.21 12.35
N GLY A 28 5.72 11.81 13.50
CA GLY A 28 6.98 11.08 13.61
C GLY A 28 6.87 9.60 13.26
N GLY A 29 5.90 8.93 13.85
CA GLY A 29 5.73 7.48 13.70
C GLY A 29 6.92 6.67 14.20
N ASP A 30 6.70 5.42 14.61
CA ASP A 30 7.79 4.55 15.04
C ASP A 30 8.11 3.48 14.02
N ASP A 31 7.10 2.84 13.50
CA ASP A 31 7.24 1.80 12.48
C ASP A 31 6.03 1.80 11.57
N LEU A 32 6.21 1.25 10.38
CA LEU A 32 5.15 1.19 9.39
C LEU A 32 5.29 -0.06 8.55
N GLN A 33 4.18 -0.76 8.40
CA GLN A 33 4.05 -1.93 7.53
C GLN A 33 2.78 -1.77 6.70
N ILE A 34 2.80 -2.23 5.46
CA ILE A 34 1.63 -2.20 4.58
C ILE A 34 1.12 -3.62 4.37
N HIS A 35 -0.18 -3.80 4.55
CA HIS A 35 -0.89 -5.00 4.12
C HIS A 35 -1.66 -4.68 2.86
N LEU A 36 -1.44 -5.43 1.78
CA LEU A 36 -2.18 -5.29 0.53
C LEU A 36 -3.25 -6.37 0.47
N ILE A 37 -4.46 -5.99 0.11
CA ILE A 37 -5.62 -6.86 0.15
C ILE A 37 -6.41 -6.71 -1.15
N GLN A 38 -6.67 -7.82 -1.83
CA GLN A 38 -7.51 -7.85 -3.02
C GLN A 38 -8.31 -9.15 -3.04
N GLY A 39 -9.62 -9.04 -2.83
CA GLY A 39 -10.46 -10.23 -2.69
C GLY A 39 -10.00 -11.09 -1.51
N GLY A 40 -9.82 -12.37 -1.73
CA GLY A 40 -9.31 -13.29 -0.71
C GLY A 40 -7.80 -13.34 -0.58
N ARG A 41 -7.07 -12.46 -1.25
CA ARG A 41 -5.60 -12.44 -1.26
C ARG A 41 -5.09 -11.32 -0.39
N GLU A 42 -4.06 -11.61 0.40
CA GLU A 42 -3.42 -10.64 1.28
C GLU A 42 -1.94 -10.90 1.33
N CYS A 43 -1.16 -9.82 1.39
CA CYS A 43 0.27 -9.91 1.64
C CYS A 43 0.71 -8.79 2.57
N LYS A 44 1.90 -8.96 3.16
CA LYS A 44 2.48 -8.00 4.10
C LYS A 44 3.87 -7.62 3.63
N THR A 45 4.14 -6.32 3.58
CA THR A 45 5.50 -5.83 3.34
C THR A 45 6.37 -6.04 4.58
N ASN A 46 7.67 -5.80 4.44
CA ASN A 46 8.53 -5.64 5.60
C ASN A 46 8.19 -4.34 6.34
N VAL A 47 8.62 -4.25 7.59
CA VAL A 47 8.42 -3.07 8.43
C VAL A 47 9.52 -2.05 8.15
N ILE A 48 9.14 -0.78 8.04
CA ILE A 48 10.08 0.34 8.03
C ILE A 48 10.13 0.91 9.45
N GLN A 49 11.34 1.13 9.97
CA GLN A 49 11.57 1.71 11.29
C GLN A 49 11.73 3.23 11.17
N ASP A 50 11.13 3.96 12.12
CA ASP A 50 11.30 5.40 12.30
C ASP A 50 11.12 6.23 11.03
N PRO A 51 9.95 6.16 10.34
CA PRO A 51 9.72 6.99 9.16
C PRO A 51 9.73 8.48 9.51
N THR A 52 10.40 9.26 8.67
CA THR A 52 10.62 10.70 8.88
C THR A 52 9.65 11.53 8.04
N LEU A 53 9.25 12.69 8.57
CA LEU A 53 8.36 13.63 7.88
C LEU A 53 8.86 14.00 6.48
N GLY A 54 7.93 14.10 5.54
CA GLY A 54 8.18 14.61 4.20
C GLY A 54 9.01 13.71 3.30
N GLU A 55 9.29 12.50 3.72
CA GLU A 55 10.08 11.57 2.95
C GLU A 55 9.24 10.49 2.29
N SER A 56 9.84 9.85 1.31
CA SER A 56 9.27 8.69 0.64
C SER A 56 10.01 7.44 1.07
N TYR A 57 9.28 6.36 1.26
CA TYR A 57 9.83 5.08 1.71
C TYR A 57 9.46 3.97 0.74
N TRP A 58 10.47 3.18 0.39
CA TRP A 58 10.30 1.97 -0.40
C TRP A 58 10.34 0.78 0.54
N PHE A 59 9.25 0.01 0.55
CA PHE A 59 9.15 -1.14 1.45
C PHE A 59 9.86 -2.35 0.88
N GLY A 60 10.57 -3.08 1.72
CA GLY A 60 10.90 -4.46 1.40
C GLY A 60 9.61 -5.25 1.25
N LEU A 61 9.54 -6.16 0.28
CA LEU A 61 8.26 -6.72 -0.15
C LEU A 61 7.67 -7.75 0.81
N GLY A 62 8.47 -8.39 1.66
CA GLY A 62 7.96 -9.44 2.54
C GLY A 62 7.22 -10.51 1.75
N SER A 63 6.02 -10.91 2.20
CA SER A 63 5.21 -11.88 1.49
C SER A 63 4.64 -11.36 0.17
N CYS A 64 4.65 -10.04 -0.05
CA CYS A 64 4.16 -9.46 -1.31
C CYS A 64 5.04 -9.83 -2.51
N LYS A 65 6.25 -10.27 -2.28
CA LYS A 65 7.15 -10.74 -3.32
C LYS A 65 6.57 -11.94 -4.08
N SER A 66 5.81 -12.78 -3.41
CA SER A 66 5.27 -14.03 -3.97
C SER A 66 3.76 -14.09 -4.06
N THR A 67 3.07 -12.99 -3.77
CA THR A 67 1.62 -12.93 -3.86
C THR A 67 1.22 -12.25 -5.17
N ALA A 68 0.44 -12.94 -6.00
CA ALA A 68 -0.04 -12.40 -7.26
C ALA A 68 -1.41 -11.74 -7.08
N PHE A 69 -1.58 -10.57 -7.66
CA PHE A 69 -2.82 -9.82 -7.67
C PHE A 69 -3.32 -9.60 -9.10
N HIS A 70 -4.62 -9.37 -9.25
CA HIS A 70 -5.23 -9.08 -10.54
C HIS A 70 -4.98 -7.62 -10.94
N VAL A 71 -4.25 -7.40 -12.02
CA VAL A 71 -3.89 -6.05 -12.47
C VAL A 71 -5.04 -5.32 -13.14
N ASP A 72 -6.05 -6.04 -13.59
CA ASP A 72 -7.23 -5.44 -14.24
C ASP A 72 -8.33 -5.06 -13.25
N ASN A 73 -8.16 -5.41 -11.98
CA ASN A 73 -9.07 -4.97 -10.94
C ASN A 73 -8.98 -3.45 -10.79
N PRO A 74 -10.10 -2.72 -10.63
CA PRO A 74 -10.03 -1.26 -10.52
C PRO A 74 -9.37 -0.75 -9.24
N THR A 75 -9.28 -1.58 -8.21
CA THR A 75 -8.75 -1.17 -6.92
C THR A 75 -7.85 -2.22 -6.28
N MET A 76 -6.98 -1.76 -5.40
CA MET A 76 -6.24 -2.55 -4.43
C MET A 76 -6.51 -1.94 -3.06
N ASN A 77 -6.99 -2.73 -2.13
CA ASN A 77 -7.16 -2.25 -0.76
C ASN A 77 -5.89 -2.44 0.05
N PHE A 78 -5.72 -1.63 1.07
CA PHE A 78 -4.56 -1.74 1.94
C PHE A 78 -4.87 -1.29 3.36
N LYS A 79 -4.09 -1.81 4.28
CA LYS A 79 -4.06 -1.38 5.68
C LYS A 79 -2.66 -0.86 5.99
N MET A 80 -2.60 0.12 6.88
CA MET A 80 -1.35 0.66 7.37
C MET A 80 -1.21 0.23 8.83
N ILE A 81 -0.14 -0.49 9.13
CA ILE A 81 0.07 -1.11 10.43
C ILE A 81 1.23 -0.45 11.14
N THR A 82 0.99 0.04 12.34
CA THR A 82 2.01 0.54 13.26
C THR A 82 1.79 -0.08 14.63
N THR A 83 2.83 -0.12 15.47
CA THR A 83 2.76 -0.80 16.77
C THR A 83 2.64 0.17 17.94
N THR A 84 2.70 1.47 17.70
CA THR A 84 2.72 2.48 18.75
C THR A 84 1.61 3.50 18.61
N GLY A 85 1.46 4.34 19.65
CA GLY A 85 0.54 5.47 19.64
C GLY A 85 1.11 6.72 18.97
N ASP A 86 2.35 6.67 18.46
CA ASP A 86 2.91 7.80 17.72
C ASP A 86 2.33 7.82 16.32
N ASP A 87 1.72 8.94 15.95
CA ASP A 87 1.08 9.09 14.65
C ASP A 87 2.10 9.21 13.54
N PHE A 88 1.82 8.60 12.40
CA PHE A 88 2.44 9.01 11.15
C PHE A 88 1.38 9.62 10.22
N CYS A 89 1.83 10.38 9.23
CA CYS A 89 0.94 11.14 8.36
C CYS A 89 1.12 10.69 6.91
N PRO A 90 0.37 9.65 6.49
CA PRO A 90 0.48 9.14 5.13
C PRO A 90 -0.08 10.16 4.14
N LYS A 91 0.58 10.30 3.00
CA LYS A 91 0.14 11.17 1.92
C LYS A 91 -0.32 10.35 0.71
N PHE A 92 0.55 9.53 0.15
CA PHE A 92 0.24 8.66 -0.99
C PHE A 92 0.86 7.30 -0.82
N LEU A 93 0.10 6.27 -1.13
CA LEU A 93 0.62 4.92 -1.34
C LEU A 93 0.58 4.61 -2.84
N THR A 94 1.70 4.16 -3.38
CA THR A 94 1.82 3.75 -4.78
C THR A 94 2.33 2.32 -4.85
N ILE A 95 1.67 1.50 -5.66
CA ILE A 95 2.02 0.10 -5.86
C ILE A 95 2.50 -0.07 -7.29
N TYR A 96 3.74 -0.54 -7.44
CA TYR A 96 4.38 -0.76 -8.74
C TYR A 96 4.35 -2.25 -9.06
N MET A 97 3.95 -2.53 -10.29
CA MET A 97 3.92 -3.88 -10.84
C MET A 97 4.62 -3.84 -12.20
N ASN A 98 4.52 -4.92 -12.95
CA ASN A 98 5.13 -4.97 -14.27
C ASN A 98 4.60 -3.83 -15.15
N GLY A 99 5.51 -3.04 -15.72
CA GLY A 99 5.14 -1.88 -16.53
C GLY A 99 5.00 -0.56 -15.79
N GLY A 100 5.23 -0.52 -14.47
CA GLY A 100 5.25 0.74 -13.70
C GLY A 100 4.23 0.81 -12.57
N ALA A 101 3.84 2.03 -12.21
CA ALA A 101 2.85 2.27 -11.16
C ALA A 101 1.47 1.79 -11.63
N LYS A 102 0.87 0.84 -10.89
CA LYS A 102 -0.43 0.25 -11.23
C LYS A 102 -1.57 0.78 -10.38
N PHE A 103 -1.33 1.00 -9.11
CA PHE A 103 -2.34 1.48 -8.17
C PHE A 103 -1.76 2.63 -7.36
N LYS A 104 -2.57 3.65 -7.12
CA LYS A 104 -2.19 4.78 -6.28
C LYS A 104 -3.39 5.23 -5.47
N SER A 105 -3.19 5.51 -4.19
CA SER A 105 -4.22 6.08 -3.34
C SER A 105 -4.48 7.54 -3.70
N SER A 106 -5.68 8.03 -3.37
CA SER A 106 -5.91 9.46 -3.26
C SER A 106 -5.05 10.03 -2.14
N GLN A 107 -4.86 11.35 -2.13
CA GLN A 107 -4.13 11.98 -1.04
C GLN A 107 -4.83 11.70 0.29
N MET A 108 -4.08 11.13 1.22
CA MET A 108 -4.57 10.85 2.56
C MET A 108 -4.29 12.06 3.45
N ASN A 109 -5.28 12.46 4.23
CA ASN A 109 -5.21 13.63 5.10
C ASN A 109 -5.66 13.27 6.50
N HIS A 110 -4.96 12.32 7.13
CA HIS A 110 -5.24 11.93 8.51
C HIS A 110 -3.98 11.52 9.23
N TRP A 111 -4.04 11.53 10.54
CA TRP A 111 -3.02 10.96 11.41
C TRP A 111 -3.38 9.51 11.71
N HIS A 112 -2.40 8.62 11.57
CA HIS A 112 -2.61 7.19 11.70
C HIS A 112 -1.77 6.62 12.82
N ASP A 113 -2.41 5.97 13.80
CA ASP A 113 -1.73 5.25 14.88
C ASP A 113 -2.23 3.79 14.96
N TYR A 114 -1.76 3.05 15.97
CA TYR A 114 -2.10 1.63 16.12
C TYR A 114 -3.60 1.38 16.28
N GLN A 115 -4.38 2.34 16.75
CA GLN A 115 -5.84 2.20 16.91
C GLN A 115 -6.56 2.12 15.57
N GLU A 116 -5.93 2.58 14.50
CA GLU A 116 -6.50 2.63 13.16
C GLU A 116 -5.95 1.53 12.24
N ASN A 117 -5.24 0.53 12.79
CA ASN A 117 -4.62 -0.54 12.00
C ASN A 117 -5.64 -1.38 11.22
N ASP A 118 -6.89 -1.44 11.65
CA ASP A 118 -7.94 -2.17 10.95
C ASP A 118 -8.65 -1.35 9.88
N ASP A 119 -8.38 -0.05 9.79
CA ASP A 119 -8.98 0.80 8.77
C ASP A 119 -8.52 0.40 7.39
N LEU A 120 -9.48 0.29 6.47
CA LEU A 120 -9.24 -0.14 5.11
C LEU A 120 -9.20 1.09 4.18
N PHE A 121 -8.12 1.18 3.41
CA PHE A 121 -7.91 2.24 2.43
C PHE A 121 -7.93 1.65 1.03
N THR A 122 -8.05 2.51 0.03
CA THR A 122 -8.15 2.09 -1.37
C THR A 122 -7.10 2.79 -2.21
N ALA A 123 -6.35 2.00 -2.96
CA ALA A 123 -5.50 2.46 -4.04
C ALA A 123 -6.20 2.16 -5.36
N ASN A 124 -6.34 3.18 -6.20
CA ASN A 124 -7.07 3.08 -7.46
C ASN A 124 -6.11 2.74 -8.60
N LYS A 125 -6.61 1.94 -9.54
CA LYS A 125 -5.84 1.61 -10.74
C LYS A 125 -5.52 2.88 -11.51
N LYS A 126 -4.26 3.03 -11.89
CA LYS A 126 -3.82 4.15 -12.71
C LYS A 126 -4.15 3.88 -14.17
N THR A 127 -4.64 4.88 -14.82
CA THR A 127 -4.98 4.84 -16.25
C THR A 127 -3.85 5.40 -17.10
#